data_4125ca35071d1d316c4e8a51a5032fcb
#
_entry.id   4125ca35071d1d316c4e8a51a5032fcb
#
_cell.length_a   1.000
_cell.length_b   1.000
_cell.length_c   1.000
_cell.angle_alpha   90.00
_cell.angle_beta   90.00
_cell.angle_gamma   90.00
#
_symmetry.space_group_name_H-M   'P 1'
#
loop_
_entity.id
_entity.type
_entity.pdbx_description
1 polymer ?
#
loop_
_entity_poly.entity_id
_entity_poly.type
_entity_poly.pdbx_seq_one_letter_code
_entity_poly.pdbx_strand_id
1 'polypeptide(L)'
;MTLAQPVDTLSGLAPLLRVRPELQAVCKFGAQWASPHPSEVDRGAPFHLVTKGACVIELSDTGRSIPLSAGDSAVLPHGSRHTVRGSTTPAAARGPFGIQSRPLGTVDLKSNTDGEPEMQLICGRLRFDLAPDNLVLAALPDAIVVSAADSGPTASRFRTLMSAIQEELEHAGAGAAAIATDLASALFVMVVRTHLEREGCNSGLLGLLAHRQAGRVVAAMLDDPAKSWTLDELASRANASRASLVRMFQRTARLAPLALLAELRLELAQRKLSATTLSVAAVADHVGYKSESGFSRAFYRRFGVRPGEARACAARSALPLSARAVV
;
A
#
# COMPACT_ATOMS: atom_id res chain seq x y z
N MET A 1 -1.64 -32.03 -20.97
CA MET A 1 -2.16 -30.66 -20.86
C MET A 1 -1.49 -30.01 -19.64
N THR A 2 -0.41 -29.29 -19.85
CA THR A 2 0.29 -28.57 -18.77
C THR A 2 -0.61 -27.42 -18.37
N LEU A 3 -1.16 -27.44 -17.15
CA LEU A 3 -1.86 -26.29 -16.58
C LEU A 3 -0.88 -25.13 -16.55
N ALA A 4 -1.12 -24.13 -17.39
CA ALA A 4 -0.35 -22.90 -17.38
C ALA A 4 -0.43 -22.32 -15.96
N GLN A 5 0.69 -22.26 -15.26
CA GLN A 5 0.76 -21.64 -13.94
C GLN A 5 0.19 -20.21 -14.03
N PRO A 6 -0.62 -19.79 -13.05
CA PRO A 6 -1.09 -18.43 -13.01
C PRO A 6 0.14 -17.50 -12.99
N VAL A 7 0.18 -16.55 -13.92
CA VAL A 7 1.26 -15.56 -13.97
C VAL A 7 1.19 -14.76 -12.66
N ASP A 8 2.28 -14.77 -11.89
CA ASP A 8 2.37 -14.01 -10.64
C ASP A 8 2.57 -12.52 -10.94
N THR A 9 1.47 -11.88 -11.34
CA THR A 9 1.44 -10.45 -11.69
C THR A 9 1.71 -9.55 -10.49
N LEU A 10 1.40 -10.02 -9.27
CA LEU A 10 1.63 -9.24 -8.06
C LEU A 10 3.11 -9.16 -7.70
N SER A 11 3.87 -10.24 -7.92
CA SER A 11 5.33 -10.20 -7.73
C SER A 11 6.02 -9.23 -8.70
N GLY A 12 5.53 -9.10 -9.93
CA GLY A 12 6.00 -8.07 -10.88
C GLY A 12 5.70 -6.65 -10.40
N LEU A 13 4.61 -6.44 -9.65
CA LEU A 13 4.28 -5.17 -9.00
C LEU A 13 4.97 -4.96 -7.65
N ALA A 14 5.54 -5.99 -7.04
CA ALA A 14 6.19 -5.87 -5.73
C ALA A 14 7.14 -4.67 -5.64
N PRO A 15 7.91 -4.31 -6.70
CA PRO A 15 8.64 -3.07 -6.74
C PRO A 15 7.79 -1.81 -6.52
N LEU A 16 6.61 -1.72 -7.04
CA LEU A 16 5.71 -0.58 -6.92
C LEU A 16 4.85 -0.61 -5.64
N LEU A 17 4.82 -1.76 -4.95
CA LEU A 17 4.10 -1.99 -3.70
C LEU A 17 4.98 -1.88 -2.45
N ARG A 18 6.27 -1.55 -2.60
CA ARG A 18 7.13 -1.39 -1.42
C ARG A 18 6.67 -0.23 -0.59
N VAL A 19 6.45 -0.55 0.67
CA VAL A 19 6.09 0.37 1.72
C VAL A 19 7.15 0.32 2.80
N ARG A 20 7.28 1.41 3.55
CA ARG A 20 7.97 1.45 4.83
C ARG A 20 6.91 1.52 5.92
N PRO A 21 6.61 0.42 6.58
CA PRO A 21 5.70 0.45 7.70
C PRO A 21 6.32 1.22 8.86
N GLU A 22 5.53 2.09 9.45
CA GLU A 22 5.83 2.76 10.71
C GLU A 22 4.78 2.31 11.72
N LEU A 23 5.16 1.39 12.58
CA LEU A 23 4.34 1.01 13.72
C LEU A 23 4.34 2.17 14.70
N GLN A 24 3.15 2.65 15.09
CA GLN A 24 3.03 3.86 15.90
C GLN A 24 2.56 3.57 17.31
N ALA A 25 1.56 2.70 17.46
CA ALA A 25 0.98 2.44 18.77
C ALA A 25 0.41 1.03 18.89
N VAL A 26 0.55 0.47 20.10
CA VAL A 26 -0.30 -0.58 20.62
C VAL A 26 -1.37 0.10 21.48
N CYS A 27 -2.64 -0.18 21.20
CA CYS A 27 -3.76 0.44 21.87
C CYS A 27 -4.51 -0.61 22.72
N LYS A 28 -4.77 -0.29 24.00
CA LYS A 28 -5.48 -1.13 24.94
C LYS A 28 -6.61 -0.31 25.57
N PHE A 29 -7.86 -0.59 25.22
CA PHE A 29 -9.00 0.24 25.61
C PHE A 29 -10.05 -0.57 26.36
N GLY A 30 -10.72 0.11 27.31
CA GLY A 30 -11.93 -0.35 27.96
C GLY A 30 -13.18 -0.09 27.11
N ALA A 31 -14.36 -0.06 27.74
CA ALA A 31 -15.67 -0.06 27.06
C ALA A 31 -15.92 1.14 26.13
N GLN A 32 -15.54 2.35 26.55
CA GLN A 32 -15.82 3.57 25.77
C GLN A 32 -14.54 4.31 25.42
N TRP A 33 -14.33 4.52 24.14
CA TRP A 33 -13.18 5.24 23.62
C TRP A 33 -13.41 5.67 22.17
N ALA A 34 -12.71 6.72 21.77
CA ALA A 34 -12.58 7.13 20.38
C ALA A 34 -11.21 7.77 20.17
N SER A 35 -10.57 7.44 19.07
CA SER A 35 -9.28 7.97 18.65
C SER A 35 -9.42 8.61 17.28
N PRO A 36 -9.45 9.95 17.18
CA PRO A 36 -9.48 10.63 15.90
C PRO A 36 -8.09 10.62 15.24
N HIS A 37 -8.08 10.37 13.95
CA HIS A 37 -6.91 10.41 13.09
C HIS A 37 -7.13 11.49 12.02
N PRO A 38 -6.32 12.56 12.00
CA PRO A 38 -6.38 13.57 10.95
C PRO A 38 -5.96 12.97 9.60
N SER A 39 -6.28 13.66 8.51
CA SER A 39 -5.73 13.28 7.21
C SER A 39 -4.21 13.29 7.26
N GLU A 40 -3.59 12.26 6.70
CA GLU A 40 -2.12 12.18 6.62
C GLU A 40 -1.59 13.15 5.55
N VAL A 41 -1.00 14.26 6.01
CA VAL A 41 -0.42 15.28 5.13
C VAL A 41 0.78 14.72 4.35
N ASP A 42 1.55 13.82 4.97
CA ASP A 42 2.74 13.18 4.43
C ASP A 42 2.45 11.88 3.66
N ARG A 43 1.17 11.65 3.28
CA ARG A 43 0.78 10.55 2.38
C ARG A 43 1.11 9.15 2.89
N GLY A 44 0.99 8.96 4.19
CA GLY A 44 0.99 7.65 4.79
C GLY A 44 -0.40 7.01 4.65
N ALA A 45 -0.45 5.70 4.41
CA ALA A 45 -1.68 4.93 4.52
C ALA A 45 -1.83 4.41 5.96
N PRO A 46 -2.72 4.96 6.78
CA PRO A 46 -2.99 4.41 8.10
C PRO A 46 -3.46 2.96 8.00
N PHE A 47 -3.03 2.15 8.94
CA PHE A 47 -3.54 0.80 9.09
C PHE A 47 -3.87 0.49 10.54
N HIS A 48 -4.85 -0.38 10.74
CA HIS A 48 -5.33 -0.83 12.03
C HIS A 48 -5.48 -2.36 12.00
N LEU A 49 -4.82 -3.03 12.94
CA LEU A 49 -4.88 -4.49 13.12
C LEU A 49 -5.60 -4.75 14.45
N VAL A 50 -6.77 -5.35 14.41
CA VAL A 50 -7.55 -5.67 15.62
C VAL A 50 -7.09 -7.01 16.18
N THR A 51 -6.53 -7.03 17.39
CA THR A 51 -6.04 -8.25 18.03
C THR A 51 -6.99 -8.79 19.09
N LYS A 52 -7.83 -7.93 19.69
CA LYS A 52 -8.87 -8.32 20.65
C LYS A 52 -10.08 -7.39 20.54
N GLY A 53 -11.29 -7.93 20.70
CA GLY A 53 -12.53 -7.16 20.75
C GLY A 53 -13.05 -6.71 19.40
N ALA A 54 -13.81 -5.60 19.39
CA ALA A 54 -14.40 -5.05 18.18
C ALA A 54 -14.43 -3.51 18.21
N CYS A 55 -14.25 -2.90 17.03
CA CYS A 55 -14.31 -1.44 16.87
C CYS A 55 -14.97 -1.05 15.55
N VAL A 56 -15.14 0.24 15.34
CA VAL A 56 -15.66 0.81 14.10
C VAL A 56 -14.69 1.91 13.62
N ILE A 57 -14.33 1.88 12.35
CA ILE A 57 -13.65 2.99 11.69
C ILE A 57 -14.71 3.82 10.98
N GLU A 58 -14.76 5.11 11.28
CA GLU A 58 -15.64 6.08 10.59
C GLU A 58 -14.80 6.98 9.69
N LEU A 59 -15.02 6.88 8.38
CA LEU A 59 -14.38 7.75 7.38
C LEU A 59 -15.08 9.11 7.39
N SER A 60 -14.36 10.18 7.72
CA SER A 60 -14.96 11.51 7.89
C SER A 60 -15.52 12.10 6.60
N ASP A 61 -14.88 11.81 5.47
CA ASP A 61 -15.22 12.42 4.17
C ASP A 61 -16.47 11.80 3.53
N THR A 62 -16.72 10.52 3.80
CA THR A 62 -17.83 9.76 3.19
C THR A 62 -18.92 9.40 4.19
N GLY A 63 -18.66 9.53 5.49
CA GLY A 63 -19.55 9.04 6.57
C GLY A 63 -19.65 7.51 6.63
N ARG A 64 -18.84 6.79 5.88
CA ARG A 64 -18.85 5.33 5.85
C ARG A 64 -18.30 4.76 7.15
N SER A 65 -19.06 3.84 7.75
CA SER A 65 -18.64 3.08 8.94
C SER A 65 -18.18 1.69 8.54
N ILE A 66 -17.03 1.28 9.06
CA ILE A 66 -16.39 -0.01 8.79
C ILE A 66 -16.25 -0.75 10.13
N PRO A 67 -17.09 -1.75 10.41
CA PRO A 67 -16.93 -2.58 11.60
C PRO A 67 -15.75 -3.53 11.44
N LEU A 68 -14.97 -3.69 12.51
CA LEU A 68 -13.83 -4.60 12.60
C LEU A 68 -13.92 -5.40 13.90
N SER A 69 -13.54 -6.66 13.86
CA SER A 69 -13.46 -7.60 14.96
C SER A 69 -12.05 -8.17 15.11
N ALA A 70 -11.77 -8.88 16.18
CA ALA A 70 -10.48 -9.53 16.40
C ALA A 70 -10.06 -10.40 15.22
N GLY A 71 -8.84 -10.19 14.74
CA GLY A 71 -8.27 -10.80 13.53
C GLY A 71 -8.54 -10.04 12.23
N ASP A 72 -9.37 -8.98 12.26
CA ASP A 72 -9.58 -8.12 11.11
C ASP A 72 -8.49 -7.04 11.02
N SER A 73 -8.27 -6.57 9.81
CA SER A 73 -7.43 -5.40 9.55
C SER A 73 -8.08 -4.45 8.57
N ALA A 74 -7.73 -3.18 8.69
CA ALA A 74 -8.06 -2.16 7.71
C ALA A 74 -6.83 -1.36 7.32
N VAL A 75 -6.70 -1.06 6.03
CA VAL A 75 -5.71 -0.13 5.47
C VAL A 75 -6.48 0.98 4.76
N LEU A 76 -6.09 2.22 4.98
CA LEU A 76 -6.67 3.41 4.32
C LEU A 76 -5.63 4.00 3.35
N PRO A 77 -5.56 3.52 2.09
CA PRO A 77 -4.44 3.82 1.17
C PRO A 77 -4.25 5.31 0.90
N HIS A 78 -5.31 6.09 0.94
CA HIS A 78 -5.29 7.52 0.62
C HIS A 78 -5.07 8.44 1.83
N GLY A 79 -4.80 7.86 3.03
CA GLY A 79 -4.59 8.65 4.24
C GLY A 79 -5.83 9.42 4.71
N SER A 80 -7.02 8.91 4.41
CA SER A 80 -8.29 9.57 4.70
C SER A 80 -8.47 9.87 6.18
N ARG A 81 -9.02 11.04 6.48
CA ARG A 81 -9.41 11.42 7.83
C ARG A 81 -10.45 10.46 8.38
N HIS A 82 -10.20 9.90 9.57
CA HIS A 82 -11.07 8.90 10.15
C HIS A 82 -11.03 8.93 11.70
N THR A 83 -12.02 8.30 12.29
CA THR A 83 -12.05 8.05 13.74
C THR A 83 -12.20 6.55 13.96
N VAL A 84 -11.35 6.00 14.83
CA VAL A 84 -11.51 4.62 15.34
C VAL A 84 -12.16 4.71 16.70
N ARG A 85 -13.25 3.99 16.91
CA ARG A 85 -13.99 4.00 18.18
C ARG A 85 -14.46 2.60 18.59
N GLY A 86 -14.72 2.43 19.87
CA GLY A 86 -15.35 1.22 20.39
C GLY A 86 -16.70 0.96 19.73
N SER A 87 -17.04 -0.29 19.49
CA SER A 87 -18.31 -0.68 18.85
C SER A 87 -19.55 -0.20 19.64
N THR A 88 -19.42 -0.10 20.95
CA THR A 88 -20.47 0.40 21.86
C THR A 88 -20.42 1.93 22.08
N THR A 89 -19.37 2.60 21.60
CA THR A 89 -19.23 4.06 21.72
C THR A 89 -20.10 4.75 20.67
N PRO A 90 -21.03 5.65 21.04
CA PRO A 90 -21.86 6.37 20.07
C PRO A 90 -21.03 7.18 19.10
N ALA A 91 -21.44 7.26 17.82
CA ALA A 91 -20.74 8.02 16.79
C ALA A 91 -20.62 9.53 17.12
N ALA A 92 -21.60 10.07 17.84
CA ALA A 92 -21.61 11.46 18.29
C ALA A 92 -20.82 11.70 19.57
N ALA A 93 -20.28 10.65 20.22
CA ALA A 93 -19.56 10.80 21.47
C ALA A 93 -18.30 11.65 21.26
N ARG A 94 -18.17 12.67 22.05
CA ARG A 94 -17.02 13.58 22.09
C ARG A 94 -16.53 13.63 23.53
N GLY A 95 -15.22 13.51 23.72
CA GLY A 95 -14.69 13.61 25.06
C GLY A 95 -13.25 13.12 25.14
N PRO A 96 -12.56 13.43 26.24
CA PRO A 96 -11.16 13.02 26.40
C PRO A 96 -11.00 11.51 26.60
N PHE A 97 -12.04 10.72 26.81
CA PHE A 97 -12.03 9.27 27.08
C PHE A 97 -10.89 8.77 27.98
N GLY A 98 -10.12 9.68 28.61
CA GLY A 98 -9.02 9.35 29.49
C GLY A 98 -7.85 8.60 28.84
N ILE A 99 -7.70 8.67 27.50
CA ILE A 99 -6.62 7.97 26.81
C ILE A 99 -5.28 8.60 27.19
N GLN A 100 -4.40 7.78 27.79
CA GLN A 100 -3.02 8.12 28.11
C GLN A 100 -2.09 7.46 27.11
N SER A 101 -0.97 8.11 26.79
CA SER A 101 0.09 7.57 25.95
C SER A 101 1.38 7.47 26.76
N ARG A 102 2.05 6.32 26.66
CA ARG A 102 3.37 6.09 27.28
C ARG A 102 4.25 5.30 26.32
N PRO A 103 5.59 5.50 26.37
CA PRO A 103 6.50 4.74 25.54
C PRO A 103 6.41 3.21 25.84
N LEU A 104 6.44 2.40 24.76
CA LEU A 104 6.55 0.96 24.78
C LEU A 104 7.60 0.55 23.73
N GLY A 105 8.87 0.49 24.13
CA GLY A 105 9.97 0.27 23.20
C GLY A 105 10.03 1.38 22.14
N THR A 106 9.84 1.02 20.87
CA THR A 106 9.86 1.94 19.73
C THR A 106 8.50 2.49 19.32
N VAL A 107 7.42 2.07 20.00
CA VAL A 107 6.04 2.48 19.74
C VAL A 107 5.43 3.08 21.02
N ASP A 108 4.26 3.67 20.91
CA ASP A 108 3.48 4.14 22.04
C ASP A 108 2.50 3.05 22.53
N LEU A 109 2.33 2.93 23.82
CA LEU A 109 1.16 2.28 24.42
C LEU A 109 0.09 3.33 24.72
N LYS A 110 -1.05 3.25 24.06
CA LYS A 110 -2.22 4.08 24.33
C LYS A 110 -3.24 3.28 25.12
N SER A 111 -3.66 3.78 26.28
CA SER A 111 -4.63 3.09 27.12
C SER A 111 -5.57 4.07 27.82
N ASN A 112 -6.79 3.65 28.06
CA ASN A 112 -7.76 4.32 28.95
C ASN A 112 -8.26 3.39 30.07
N THR A 113 -7.53 2.31 30.32
CA THR A 113 -7.83 1.34 31.39
C THR A 113 -6.54 0.82 32.01
N ASP A 114 -6.57 0.60 33.32
CA ASP A 114 -5.50 -0.08 34.07
C ASP A 114 -5.80 -1.57 34.26
N GLY A 115 -7.01 -1.99 33.92
CA GLY A 115 -7.47 -3.38 33.98
C GLY A 115 -7.28 -4.13 32.67
N GLU A 116 -7.92 -5.29 32.58
CA GLU A 116 -7.90 -6.07 31.35
C GLU A 116 -8.66 -5.32 30.24
N PRO A 117 -8.02 -5.06 29.09
CA PRO A 117 -8.66 -4.31 28.01
C PRO A 117 -9.75 -5.14 27.33
N GLU A 118 -10.87 -4.49 27.00
CA GLU A 118 -11.92 -5.08 26.18
C GLU A 118 -11.55 -5.07 24.68
N MET A 119 -10.68 -4.13 24.29
CA MET A 119 -10.25 -3.92 22.94
C MET A 119 -8.73 -3.77 22.86
N GLN A 120 -8.11 -4.46 21.89
CA GLN A 120 -6.69 -4.25 21.56
C GLN A 120 -6.54 -4.11 20.04
N LEU A 121 -5.70 -3.15 19.64
CA LEU A 121 -5.35 -2.94 18.25
C LEU A 121 -3.93 -2.40 18.11
N ILE A 122 -3.30 -2.71 16.99
CA ILE A 122 -2.02 -2.16 16.59
C ILE A 122 -2.30 -1.13 15.50
N CYS A 123 -1.80 0.08 15.68
CA CYS A 123 -1.93 1.17 14.73
C CYS A 123 -0.59 1.56 14.16
N GLY A 124 -0.59 1.90 12.90
CA GLY A 124 0.58 2.40 12.21
C GLY A 124 0.21 3.04 10.88
N ARG A 125 1.23 3.34 10.11
CA ARG A 125 1.08 3.83 8.74
C ARG A 125 2.08 3.16 7.81
N LEU A 126 1.68 3.04 6.57
CA LEU A 126 2.53 2.58 5.48
C LEU A 126 2.99 3.80 4.71
N ARG A 127 4.28 4.08 4.72
CA ARG A 127 4.85 5.13 3.86
C ARG A 127 5.17 4.53 2.51
N PHE A 128 4.67 5.15 1.47
CA PHE A 128 5.01 4.79 0.10
C PHE A 128 6.23 5.60 -0.34
N ASP A 129 7.22 4.90 -0.89
CA ASP A 129 8.43 5.53 -1.45
C ASP A 129 8.16 6.25 -2.78
N LEU A 130 6.90 6.32 -3.21
CA LEU A 130 6.46 6.77 -4.52
C LEU A 130 5.67 8.08 -4.45
N ALA A 131 5.54 8.75 -5.60
CA ALA A 131 4.72 9.94 -5.72
C ALA A 131 3.25 9.64 -5.33
N PRO A 132 2.52 10.65 -4.87
CA PRO A 132 1.14 10.49 -4.36
C PRO A 132 0.12 10.03 -5.38
N ASP A 133 0.39 10.26 -6.63
CA ASP A 133 -0.40 9.90 -7.78
C ASP A 133 0.11 8.63 -8.49
N ASN A 134 0.83 7.79 -7.74
CA ASN A 134 1.27 6.46 -8.16
C ASN A 134 0.09 5.65 -8.69
N LEU A 135 0.28 5.02 -9.84
CA LEU A 135 -0.74 4.19 -10.50
C LEU A 135 -1.33 3.09 -9.62
N VAL A 136 -0.52 2.51 -8.74
CA VAL A 136 -0.97 1.46 -7.84
C VAL A 136 -1.84 2.05 -6.73
N LEU A 137 -1.37 3.13 -6.07
CA LEU A 137 -2.15 3.82 -5.04
C LEU A 137 -3.46 4.37 -5.59
N ALA A 138 -3.40 5.04 -6.74
CA ALA A 138 -4.59 5.58 -7.40
C ALA A 138 -5.64 4.51 -7.75
N ALA A 139 -5.22 3.25 -7.87
CA ALA A 139 -6.11 2.13 -8.15
C ALA A 139 -6.66 1.45 -6.89
N LEU A 140 -6.11 1.74 -5.70
CA LEU A 140 -6.61 1.19 -4.44
C LEU A 140 -7.90 1.92 -4.01
N PRO A 141 -8.84 1.24 -3.33
CA PRO A 141 -10.04 1.88 -2.78
C PRO A 141 -9.70 2.72 -1.55
N ASP A 142 -10.68 3.52 -1.06
CA ASP A 142 -10.53 4.34 0.14
C ASP A 142 -10.19 3.53 1.40
N ALA A 143 -10.65 2.29 1.45
CA ALA A 143 -10.35 1.35 2.52
C ALA A 143 -10.28 -0.09 1.99
N ILE A 144 -9.25 -0.82 2.40
CA ILE A 144 -9.12 -2.26 2.20
C ILE A 144 -9.28 -2.94 3.55
N VAL A 145 -10.25 -3.83 3.65
CA VAL A 145 -10.49 -4.63 4.87
C VAL A 145 -10.18 -6.07 4.58
N VAL A 146 -9.39 -6.71 5.43
CA VAL A 146 -9.19 -8.16 5.44
C VAL A 146 -9.83 -8.69 6.72
N SER A 147 -10.76 -9.62 6.56
CA SER A 147 -11.52 -10.16 7.69
C SER A 147 -10.98 -11.51 8.15
N ALA A 148 -11.01 -11.72 9.47
CA ALA A 148 -10.73 -13.02 10.07
C ALA A 148 -11.72 -14.11 9.65
N ALA A 149 -12.94 -13.70 9.26
CA ALA A 149 -13.98 -14.59 8.73
C ALA A 149 -13.67 -15.05 7.29
N ASP A 150 -12.72 -14.40 6.61
CA ASP A 150 -12.26 -14.86 5.31
C ASP A 150 -11.68 -16.28 5.45
N SER A 151 -12.12 -17.19 4.62
CA SER A 151 -11.67 -18.58 4.63
C SER A 151 -10.57 -18.80 3.58
N GLY A 152 -9.66 -19.73 3.87
CA GLY A 152 -8.62 -20.16 2.93
C GLY A 152 -7.20 -19.93 3.41
N PRO A 153 -6.22 -20.40 2.62
CA PRO A 153 -4.79 -20.36 3.00
C PRO A 153 -4.25 -18.95 3.21
N THR A 154 -4.74 -17.97 2.44
CA THR A 154 -4.30 -16.57 2.54
C THR A 154 -4.73 -15.96 3.86
N ALA A 155 -5.97 -16.19 4.30
CA ALA A 155 -6.48 -15.69 5.57
C ALA A 155 -5.76 -16.31 6.79
N SER A 156 -5.42 -17.62 6.72
CA SER A 156 -4.64 -18.28 7.78
C SER A 156 -3.25 -17.66 7.91
N ARG A 157 -2.54 -17.46 6.80
CA ARG A 157 -1.20 -16.83 6.79
C ARG A 157 -1.26 -15.39 7.28
N PHE A 158 -2.31 -14.67 6.92
CA PHE A 158 -2.54 -13.29 7.38
C PHE A 158 -2.62 -13.23 8.91
N ARG A 159 -3.43 -14.10 9.53
CA ARG A 159 -3.54 -14.20 11.00
C ARG A 159 -2.20 -14.54 11.66
N THR A 160 -1.44 -15.47 11.08
CA THR A 160 -0.09 -15.83 11.56
C THR A 160 0.85 -14.62 11.57
N LEU A 161 0.85 -13.81 10.50
CA LEU A 161 1.66 -12.60 10.44
C LEU A 161 1.21 -11.55 11.46
N MET A 162 -0.09 -11.38 11.65
CA MET A 162 -0.63 -10.46 12.68
C MET A 162 -0.17 -10.87 14.08
N SER A 163 -0.28 -12.16 14.43
CA SER A 163 0.17 -12.66 15.74
C SER A 163 1.67 -12.44 15.92
N ALA A 164 2.48 -12.71 14.89
CA ALA A 164 3.92 -12.50 14.96
C ALA A 164 4.29 -11.02 15.17
N ILE A 165 3.60 -10.07 14.50
CA ILE A 165 3.80 -8.64 14.73
C ILE A 165 3.46 -8.27 16.18
N GLN A 166 2.35 -8.78 16.69
CA GLN A 166 1.93 -8.53 18.07
C GLN A 166 2.96 -9.06 19.08
N GLU A 167 3.42 -10.30 18.91
CA GLU A 167 4.41 -10.95 19.77
C GLU A 167 5.72 -10.16 19.81
N GLU A 168 6.24 -9.72 18.65
CA GLU A 168 7.45 -8.90 18.59
C GLU A 168 7.31 -7.58 19.34
N LEU A 169 6.17 -6.91 19.22
CA LEU A 169 5.91 -5.63 19.90
C LEU A 169 5.71 -5.80 21.41
N GLU A 170 5.14 -6.91 21.86
CA GLU A 170 4.91 -7.19 23.30
C GLU A 170 6.20 -7.63 24.01
N HIS A 171 7.05 -8.42 23.36
CA HIS A 171 8.29 -8.93 23.97
C HIS A 171 9.47 -7.95 23.89
N ALA A 172 9.41 -6.98 22.99
CA ALA A 172 10.38 -5.89 22.82
C ALA A 172 11.86 -6.36 22.84
N GLY A 173 12.15 -7.52 22.24
CA GLY A 173 13.50 -8.09 22.15
C GLY A 173 14.42 -7.29 21.21
N ALA A 174 15.71 -7.66 21.20
CA ALA A 174 16.67 -7.07 20.27
C ALA A 174 16.23 -7.34 18.82
N GLY A 175 16.04 -6.28 18.02
CA GLY A 175 15.58 -6.38 16.62
C GLY A 175 14.06 -6.47 16.44
N ALA A 176 13.25 -6.53 17.51
CA ALA A 176 11.79 -6.66 17.44
C ALA A 176 11.13 -5.64 16.51
N ALA A 177 11.53 -4.36 16.61
CA ALA A 177 10.98 -3.32 15.74
C ALA A 177 11.31 -3.54 14.25
N ALA A 178 12.49 -4.03 13.93
CA ALA A 178 12.88 -4.35 12.56
C ALA A 178 12.06 -5.54 12.02
N ILE A 179 11.96 -6.61 12.80
CA ILE A 179 11.17 -7.81 12.46
C ILE A 179 9.71 -7.43 12.26
N ALA A 180 9.10 -6.71 13.20
CA ALA A 180 7.71 -6.27 13.09
C ALA A 180 7.47 -5.39 11.86
N THR A 181 8.43 -4.54 11.49
CA THR A 181 8.38 -3.70 10.28
C THR A 181 8.39 -4.54 9.00
N ASP A 182 9.28 -5.53 8.91
CA ASP A 182 9.36 -6.40 7.73
C ASP A 182 8.12 -7.30 7.61
N LEU A 183 7.59 -7.81 8.72
CA LEU A 183 6.34 -8.55 8.77
C LEU A 183 5.15 -7.67 8.32
N ALA A 184 5.11 -6.40 8.73
CA ALA A 184 4.07 -5.47 8.28
C ALA A 184 4.17 -5.15 6.78
N SER A 185 5.38 -5.14 6.20
CA SER A 185 5.56 -5.05 4.74
C SER A 185 4.96 -6.25 4.03
N ALA A 186 5.23 -7.47 4.52
CA ALA A 186 4.65 -8.70 3.98
C ALA A 186 3.13 -8.72 4.13
N LEU A 187 2.62 -8.26 5.28
CA LEU A 187 1.19 -8.15 5.55
C LEU A 187 0.49 -7.25 4.52
N PHE A 188 1.08 -6.11 4.18
CA PHE A 188 0.51 -5.20 3.17
C PHE A 188 0.38 -5.87 1.79
N VAL A 189 1.39 -6.61 1.34
CA VAL A 189 1.31 -7.37 0.09
C VAL A 189 0.16 -8.38 0.15
N MET A 190 -0.05 -9.03 1.30
CA MET A 190 -1.18 -9.96 1.49
C MET A 190 -2.53 -9.24 1.49
N VAL A 191 -2.62 -8.05 2.08
CA VAL A 191 -3.84 -7.21 2.01
C VAL A 191 -4.19 -6.90 0.56
N VAL A 192 -3.23 -6.47 -0.24
CA VAL A 192 -3.44 -6.19 -1.67
C VAL A 192 -3.83 -7.47 -2.42
N ARG A 193 -3.17 -8.60 -2.15
CA ARG A 193 -3.53 -9.91 -2.74
C ARG A 193 -4.98 -10.30 -2.43
N THR A 194 -5.36 -10.24 -1.16
CA THR A 194 -6.74 -10.56 -0.74
C THR A 194 -7.75 -9.65 -1.41
N HIS A 195 -7.41 -8.36 -1.56
CA HIS A 195 -8.26 -7.41 -2.28
C HIS A 195 -8.43 -7.79 -3.76
N LEU A 196 -7.36 -8.21 -4.43
CA LEU A 196 -7.38 -8.65 -5.83
C LEU A 196 -8.15 -9.97 -6.04
N GLU A 197 -8.08 -10.88 -5.07
CA GLU A 197 -8.79 -12.18 -5.10
C GLU A 197 -10.29 -12.04 -4.88
N ARG A 198 -10.75 -10.94 -4.26
CA ARG A 198 -12.18 -10.67 -4.07
C ARG A 198 -12.84 -10.23 -5.38
N GLU A 199 -14.05 -10.71 -5.62
CA GLU A 199 -14.88 -10.22 -6.73
C GLU A 199 -15.15 -8.72 -6.55
N GLY A 200 -14.75 -7.91 -7.53
CA GLY A 200 -15.03 -6.47 -7.52
C GLY A 200 -13.90 -5.54 -7.92
N CYS A 201 -12.66 -6.01 -8.07
CA CYS A 201 -11.57 -5.21 -8.64
C CYS A 201 -11.74 -5.08 -10.16
N ASN A 202 -12.75 -4.31 -10.62
CA ASN A 202 -13.11 -4.24 -12.03
C ASN A 202 -12.58 -2.98 -12.73
N SER A 203 -11.78 -2.15 -12.05
CA SER A 203 -11.31 -0.87 -12.61
C SER A 203 -9.85 -0.57 -12.30
N GLY A 204 -9.26 0.31 -13.10
CA GLY A 204 -7.87 0.74 -12.94
C GLY A 204 -6.84 -0.36 -13.20
N LEU A 205 -5.63 -0.14 -12.71
CA LEU A 205 -4.53 -1.10 -12.83
C LEU A 205 -4.88 -2.44 -12.15
N LEU A 206 -5.52 -2.40 -10.98
CA LEU A 206 -5.90 -3.60 -10.24
C LEU A 206 -6.93 -4.44 -11.02
N GLY A 207 -7.88 -3.79 -11.69
CA GLY A 207 -8.83 -4.45 -12.56
C GLY A 207 -8.16 -5.14 -13.77
N LEU A 208 -7.11 -4.52 -14.33
CA LEU A 208 -6.30 -5.17 -15.38
C LEU A 208 -5.57 -6.41 -14.85
N LEU A 209 -5.03 -6.35 -13.62
CA LEU A 209 -4.33 -7.48 -13.00
C LEU A 209 -5.27 -8.64 -12.67
N ALA A 210 -6.46 -8.34 -12.19
CA ALA A 210 -7.49 -9.34 -11.92
C ALA A 210 -8.00 -10.01 -13.20
N HIS A 211 -7.92 -9.31 -14.34
CA HIS A 211 -8.37 -9.84 -15.62
C HIS A 211 -7.33 -10.76 -16.26
N ARG A 212 -7.66 -12.05 -16.45
CA ARG A 212 -6.72 -13.08 -16.92
C ARG A 212 -5.88 -12.70 -18.15
N GLN A 213 -6.49 -12.09 -19.16
CA GLN A 213 -5.78 -11.72 -20.40
C GLN A 213 -4.96 -10.44 -20.23
N ALA A 214 -5.55 -9.41 -19.60
CA ALA A 214 -4.86 -8.14 -19.36
C ALA A 214 -3.71 -8.32 -18.36
N GLY A 215 -3.88 -9.12 -17.32
CA GLY A 215 -2.84 -9.43 -16.33
C GLY A 215 -1.57 -10.01 -16.96
N ARG A 216 -1.69 -10.89 -17.97
CA ARG A 216 -0.53 -11.40 -18.72
C ARG A 216 0.23 -10.28 -19.46
N VAL A 217 -0.51 -9.31 -19.99
CA VAL A 217 0.10 -8.17 -20.69
C VAL A 217 0.82 -7.27 -19.70
N VAL A 218 0.18 -6.95 -18.59
CA VAL A 218 0.79 -6.11 -17.54
C VAL A 218 2.03 -6.82 -16.95
N ALA A 219 1.95 -8.13 -16.69
CA ALA A 219 3.10 -8.90 -16.24
C ALA A 219 4.27 -8.83 -17.23
N ALA A 220 4.01 -9.06 -18.52
CA ALA A 220 5.05 -8.99 -19.55
C ALA A 220 5.69 -7.59 -19.65
N MET A 221 4.91 -6.52 -19.47
CA MET A 221 5.43 -5.14 -19.42
C MET A 221 6.31 -4.89 -18.20
N LEU A 222 5.97 -5.48 -17.04
CA LEU A 222 6.74 -5.36 -15.80
C LEU A 222 8.01 -6.20 -15.81
N ASP A 223 7.97 -7.38 -16.42
CA ASP A 223 9.12 -8.28 -16.54
C ASP A 223 10.21 -7.68 -17.42
N ASP A 224 9.83 -7.02 -18.50
CA ASP A 224 10.77 -6.36 -19.41
C ASP A 224 10.24 -4.98 -19.83
N PRO A 225 10.34 -3.98 -18.94
CA PRO A 225 9.87 -2.63 -19.23
C PRO A 225 10.72 -1.92 -20.30
N ALA A 226 11.99 -2.33 -20.48
CA ALA A 226 12.88 -1.72 -21.46
C ALA A 226 12.56 -2.13 -22.90
N LYS A 227 11.95 -3.30 -23.08
CA LYS A 227 11.61 -3.81 -24.41
C LYS A 227 10.71 -2.84 -25.19
N SER A 228 11.00 -2.62 -26.45
CA SER A 228 10.16 -1.85 -27.38
C SER A 228 8.91 -2.63 -27.79
N TRP A 229 7.98 -2.81 -26.82
CA TRP A 229 6.74 -3.54 -27.05
C TRP A 229 5.90 -2.93 -28.15
N THR A 230 5.48 -3.75 -29.09
CA THR A 230 4.46 -3.40 -30.08
C THR A 230 3.07 -3.82 -29.62
N LEU A 231 2.04 -3.19 -30.19
CA LEU A 231 0.66 -3.58 -29.87
C LEU A 231 0.35 -5.02 -30.31
N ASP A 232 1.01 -5.51 -31.37
CA ASP A 232 0.89 -6.90 -31.83
C ASP A 232 1.44 -7.90 -30.83
N GLU A 233 2.64 -7.65 -30.30
CA GLU A 233 3.25 -8.51 -29.30
C GLU A 233 2.41 -8.56 -28.03
N LEU A 234 1.88 -7.40 -27.59
CA LEU A 234 0.99 -7.33 -26.42
C LEU A 234 -0.33 -8.06 -26.67
N ALA A 235 -0.91 -7.93 -27.86
CA ALA A 235 -2.13 -8.64 -28.25
C ALA A 235 -1.90 -10.18 -28.28
N SER A 236 -0.74 -10.61 -28.77
CA SER A 236 -0.33 -12.02 -28.74
C SER A 236 -0.20 -12.54 -27.30
N ARG A 237 0.37 -11.75 -26.37
CA ARG A 237 0.44 -12.10 -24.93
C ARG A 237 -0.94 -12.29 -24.32
N ALA A 238 -1.91 -11.47 -24.74
CA ALA A 238 -3.30 -11.57 -24.30
C ALA A 238 -4.09 -12.72 -24.97
N ASN A 239 -3.56 -13.37 -26.01
CA ASN A 239 -4.34 -14.21 -26.94
C ASN A 239 -5.60 -13.48 -27.44
N ALA A 240 -5.44 -12.24 -27.91
CA ALA A 240 -6.52 -11.37 -28.33
C ALA A 240 -6.13 -10.58 -29.59
N SER A 241 -7.11 -10.05 -30.33
CA SER A 241 -6.85 -9.08 -31.39
C SER A 241 -6.42 -7.73 -30.79
N ARG A 242 -5.67 -6.91 -31.57
CA ARG A 242 -5.32 -5.52 -31.18
C ARG A 242 -6.55 -4.73 -30.69
N ALA A 243 -7.64 -4.79 -31.47
CA ALA A 243 -8.86 -4.06 -31.14
C ALA A 243 -9.49 -4.54 -29.83
N SER A 244 -9.50 -5.84 -29.56
CA SER A 244 -10.00 -6.42 -28.31
C SER A 244 -9.12 -6.02 -27.12
N LEU A 245 -7.78 -6.04 -27.28
CA LEU A 245 -6.85 -5.61 -26.25
C LEU A 245 -7.06 -4.12 -25.89
N VAL A 246 -7.10 -3.25 -26.90
CA VAL A 246 -7.33 -1.81 -26.67
C VAL A 246 -8.67 -1.56 -25.98
N ARG A 247 -9.76 -2.19 -26.43
CA ARG A 247 -11.07 -2.06 -25.77
C ARG A 247 -11.05 -2.53 -24.32
N MET A 248 -10.38 -3.64 -24.04
CA MET A 248 -10.24 -4.19 -22.68
C MET A 248 -9.54 -3.18 -21.77
N PHE A 249 -8.39 -2.65 -22.18
CA PHE A 249 -7.63 -1.67 -21.41
C PHE A 249 -8.41 -0.36 -21.22
N GLN A 250 -9.07 0.14 -22.26
CA GLN A 250 -9.90 1.35 -22.19
C GLN A 250 -11.10 1.18 -21.24
N ARG A 251 -11.77 0.03 -21.25
CA ARG A 251 -12.91 -0.24 -20.36
C ARG A 251 -12.47 -0.36 -18.91
N THR A 252 -11.35 -1.05 -18.66
CA THR A 252 -10.89 -1.39 -17.31
C THR A 252 -10.09 -0.26 -16.68
N ALA A 253 -9.11 0.32 -17.40
CA ALA A 253 -8.19 1.30 -16.85
C ALA A 253 -8.27 2.70 -17.47
N ARG A 254 -9.15 2.92 -18.44
CA ARG A 254 -9.26 4.18 -19.20
C ARG A 254 -7.96 4.60 -19.91
N LEU A 255 -7.03 3.65 -20.09
CA LEU A 255 -5.73 3.84 -20.74
C LEU A 255 -5.56 2.88 -21.91
N ALA A 256 -4.81 3.30 -22.94
CA ALA A 256 -4.34 2.38 -23.98
C ALA A 256 -3.16 1.54 -23.46
N PRO A 257 -2.92 0.31 -23.99
CA PRO A 257 -1.85 -0.56 -23.51
C PRO A 257 -0.47 0.11 -23.49
N LEU A 258 -0.06 0.77 -24.57
CA LEU A 258 1.24 1.45 -24.67
C LEU A 258 1.32 2.70 -23.78
N ALA A 259 0.20 3.35 -23.48
CA ALA A 259 0.15 4.46 -22.54
C ALA A 259 0.38 3.94 -21.11
N LEU A 260 -0.24 2.82 -20.74
CA LEU A 260 0.05 2.16 -19.45
C LEU A 260 1.53 1.77 -19.33
N LEU A 261 2.13 1.22 -20.38
CA LEU A 261 3.58 0.91 -20.38
C LEU A 261 4.42 2.16 -20.12
N ALA A 262 4.09 3.29 -20.75
CA ALA A 262 4.80 4.54 -20.51
C ALA A 262 4.70 5.01 -19.05
N GLU A 263 3.53 4.92 -18.45
CA GLU A 263 3.32 5.22 -17.03
C GLU A 263 4.11 4.27 -16.11
N LEU A 264 4.05 2.95 -16.36
CA LEU A 264 4.80 1.96 -15.59
C LEU A 264 6.33 2.21 -15.66
N ARG A 265 6.84 2.59 -16.83
CA ARG A 265 8.25 2.95 -17.01
C ARG A 265 8.66 4.14 -16.14
N LEU A 266 7.81 5.19 -16.08
CA LEU A 266 8.08 6.37 -15.27
C LEU A 266 8.03 6.06 -13.78
N GLU A 267 7.07 5.26 -13.32
CA GLU A 267 6.99 4.81 -11.93
C GLU A 267 8.22 3.98 -11.52
N LEU A 268 8.62 3.02 -12.36
CA LEU A 268 9.83 2.22 -12.15
C LEU A 268 11.09 3.09 -12.13
N ALA A 269 11.16 4.11 -13.01
CA ALA A 269 12.28 5.05 -13.06
C ALA A 269 12.37 5.89 -11.79
N GLN A 270 11.25 6.45 -11.32
CA GLN A 270 11.20 7.23 -10.08
C GLN A 270 11.77 6.41 -8.91
N ARG A 271 11.35 5.16 -8.82
CA ARG A 271 11.86 4.26 -7.80
C ARG A 271 13.36 3.98 -7.93
N LYS A 272 13.86 3.67 -9.16
CA LYS A 272 15.30 3.46 -9.38
C LYS A 272 16.11 4.70 -9.01
N LEU A 273 15.61 5.90 -9.32
CA LEU A 273 16.23 7.18 -8.92
C LEU A 273 16.32 7.33 -7.40
N SER A 274 15.31 6.88 -6.65
CA SER A 274 15.28 6.95 -5.19
C SER A 274 16.11 5.87 -4.50
N ALA A 275 16.23 4.68 -5.12
CA ALA A 275 16.84 3.50 -4.51
C ALA A 275 18.29 3.23 -4.95
N THR A 276 18.79 3.90 -5.99
CA THR A 276 20.11 3.62 -6.57
C THR A 276 20.90 4.89 -6.88
N THR A 277 22.21 4.73 -7.08
CA THR A 277 23.13 5.79 -7.52
C THR A 277 23.32 5.85 -9.03
N LEU A 278 22.56 5.06 -9.80
CA LEU A 278 22.65 5.03 -11.27
C LEU A 278 22.46 6.44 -11.86
N SER A 279 23.18 6.79 -12.94
CA SER A 279 22.96 8.06 -13.62
C SER A 279 21.53 8.17 -14.17
N VAL A 280 21.07 9.39 -14.43
CA VAL A 280 19.73 9.62 -15.04
C VAL A 280 19.65 8.93 -16.41
N ALA A 281 20.73 8.97 -17.20
CA ALA A 281 20.83 8.27 -18.48
C ALA A 281 20.69 6.75 -18.32
N ALA A 282 21.41 6.16 -17.34
CA ALA A 282 21.31 4.72 -17.08
C ALA A 282 19.90 4.32 -16.61
N VAL A 283 19.24 5.13 -15.78
CA VAL A 283 17.84 4.86 -15.38
C VAL A 283 16.91 4.94 -16.60
N ALA A 284 17.08 5.95 -17.47
CA ALA A 284 16.29 6.09 -18.69
C ALA A 284 16.40 4.85 -19.60
N ASP A 285 17.62 4.37 -19.81
CA ASP A 285 17.91 3.16 -20.60
C ASP A 285 17.25 1.91 -19.97
N HIS A 286 17.42 1.70 -18.67
CA HIS A 286 16.83 0.58 -17.93
C HIS A 286 15.30 0.49 -18.00
N VAL A 287 14.63 1.62 -18.21
CA VAL A 287 13.16 1.63 -18.35
C VAL A 287 12.71 1.80 -19.80
N GLY A 288 13.64 1.74 -20.76
CA GLY A 288 13.36 1.67 -22.21
C GLY A 288 13.12 3.01 -22.91
N TYR A 289 13.71 4.10 -22.40
CA TYR A 289 13.75 5.37 -23.12
C TYR A 289 15.01 5.44 -24.01
N LYS A 290 14.82 5.83 -25.27
CA LYS A 290 15.90 5.94 -26.26
C LYS A 290 16.85 7.12 -26.03
N SER A 291 16.46 8.10 -25.21
CA SER A 291 17.28 9.27 -24.87
C SER A 291 16.95 9.82 -23.50
N GLU A 292 17.98 10.31 -22.80
CA GLU A 292 17.82 10.98 -21.52
C GLU A 292 16.92 12.22 -21.60
N SER A 293 17.01 12.99 -22.69
CA SER A 293 16.20 14.20 -22.89
C SER A 293 14.72 13.87 -23.07
N GLY A 294 14.40 12.80 -23.80
CA GLY A 294 13.03 12.29 -23.95
C GLY A 294 12.46 11.80 -22.63
N PHE A 295 13.26 11.05 -21.88
CA PHE A 295 12.92 10.60 -20.54
C PHE A 295 12.66 11.76 -19.59
N SER A 296 13.59 12.71 -19.49
CA SER A 296 13.49 13.84 -18.55
C SER A 296 12.26 14.69 -18.82
N ARG A 297 11.89 14.92 -20.09
CA ARG A 297 10.64 15.63 -20.44
C ARG A 297 9.39 14.84 -20.02
N ALA A 298 9.35 13.53 -20.27
CA ALA A 298 8.23 12.68 -19.89
C ALA A 298 8.10 12.60 -18.36
N PHE A 299 9.22 12.45 -17.65
CA PHE A 299 9.28 12.40 -16.20
C PHE A 299 8.78 13.71 -15.56
N TYR A 300 9.28 14.87 -16.06
CA TYR A 300 8.83 16.18 -15.57
C TYR A 300 7.32 16.40 -15.80
N ARG A 301 6.82 16.02 -16.99
CA ARG A 301 5.38 16.13 -17.29
C ARG A 301 4.52 15.28 -16.35
N ARG A 302 5.03 14.11 -15.93
CA ARG A 302 4.31 13.18 -15.05
C ARG A 302 4.38 13.58 -13.59
N PHE A 303 5.55 14.00 -13.10
CA PHE A 303 5.81 14.20 -11.67
C PHE A 303 6.01 15.67 -11.27
N GLY A 304 6.06 16.60 -12.21
CA GLY A 304 6.27 18.02 -11.93
C GLY A 304 7.68 18.40 -11.48
N VAL A 305 8.58 17.43 -11.36
CA VAL A 305 9.98 17.62 -10.93
C VAL A 305 10.94 16.93 -11.91
N ARG A 306 12.19 17.39 -11.97
CA ARG A 306 13.22 16.76 -12.81
C ARG A 306 13.76 15.48 -12.15
N PRO A 307 14.26 14.49 -12.92
CA PRO A 307 14.79 13.25 -12.38
C PRO A 307 15.87 13.44 -11.31
N GLY A 308 16.78 14.42 -11.50
CA GLY A 308 17.83 14.73 -10.53
C GLY A 308 17.27 15.33 -9.22
N GLU A 309 16.23 16.15 -9.31
CA GLU A 309 15.54 16.75 -8.15
C GLU A 309 14.80 15.67 -7.34
N ALA A 310 14.13 14.73 -8.04
CA ALA A 310 13.46 13.60 -7.43
C ALA A 310 14.44 12.74 -6.60
N ARG A 311 15.64 12.48 -7.13
CA ARG A 311 16.72 11.80 -6.40
C ARG A 311 17.16 12.57 -5.16
N ALA A 312 17.43 13.87 -5.29
CA ALA A 312 17.88 14.69 -4.18
C ALA A 312 16.83 14.77 -3.06
N CYS A 313 15.54 14.80 -3.43
CA CYS A 313 14.43 14.78 -2.46
C CYS A 313 14.38 13.44 -1.70
N ALA A 314 14.51 12.31 -2.40
CA ALA A 314 14.55 10.99 -1.78
C ALA A 314 15.74 10.82 -0.82
N ALA A 315 16.92 11.31 -1.20
CA ALA A 315 18.10 11.27 -0.34
C ALA A 315 17.90 12.07 0.95
N ARG A 316 17.28 13.25 0.87
CA ARG A 316 16.93 14.07 2.07
C ARG A 316 15.89 13.37 2.95
N SER A 317 14.93 12.70 2.37
CA SER A 317 13.89 11.96 3.11
C SER A 317 14.43 10.72 3.83
N ALA A 318 15.55 10.17 3.38
CA ALA A 318 16.20 9.01 3.99
C ALA A 318 17.06 9.38 5.24
N LEU A 319 17.36 10.67 5.46
CA LEU A 319 18.11 11.11 6.63
C LEU A 319 17.23 11.02 7.90
N PRO A 320 17.78 10.55 9.04
CA PRO A 320 17.06 10.51 10.31
C PRO A 320 16.60 11.92 10.75
N LEU A 321 15.49 11.99 11.45
CA LEU A 321 14.86 13.25 11.89
C LEU A 321 15.82 14.18 12.64
N SER A 322 16.80 13.63 13.37
CA SER A 322 17.86 14.38 14.06
C SER A 322 18.82 15.13 13.11
N ALA A 323 18.95 14.69 11.87
CA ALA A 323 19.82 15.32 10.87
C ALA A 323 19.08 16.34 9.97
N ARG A 324 17.73 16.39 10.03
CA ARG A 324 16.91 17.30 9.21
C ARG A 324 16.85 18.75 9.72
N ALA A 325 17.30 19.00 10.96
CA ALA A 325 17.21 20.30 11.62
C ALA A 325 18.45 21.19 11.43
N VAL A 326 19.46 20.75 10.66
CA VAL A 326 20.77 21.45 10.52
C VAL A 326 21.07 21.87 9.07
N VAL A 327 20.11 21.80 8.16
CA VAL A 327 20.31 22.29 6.78
C VAL A 327 19.25 23.33 6.42
#